data_8ea0edde06916e3a6795674d77106af8
#
_entry.id   8ea0edde06916e3a6795674d77106af8
#
_cell.length_a   1.000
_cell.length_b   1.000
_cell.length_c   1.000
_cell.angle_alpha   90.00
_cell.angle_beta   90.00
_cell.angle_gamma   90.00
#
_symmetry.space_group_name_H-M   'P 1'
#
loop_
_entity.id
_entity.type
_entity.pdbx_description
1 polymer ?
#
loop_
_entity_poly.entity_id
_entity_poly.type
_entity_poly.pdbx_seq_one_letter_code
_entity_poly.pdbx_strand_id
1 'polypeptide(L)'
;MKTNQYPRSRLALAAALLAAASAHAQTFSSADRNGKLLLTGGVTSIDGAAGGGLTPWAVIGSYATSGEIAATAFITRAKTQDYGLTTFGAAVGINDRVEVSLARQEFNASVVVPDTTLKLDIVGLKFKLAGDAVLEADTWMPQVAAGVEFKRVNPGAAVGGVLDSVSARRDGVDFYISATKLFLAQGILVNGTLRATKANQNGLLGFGSSDNNRYGFEPEVSVAYLLRKNLAVGAEYRAKPDNLGFAGAAFKEQAWKDLFIAWAPTKNVSLTAAYVDLGNIVGHERQTGAYLSIQLAY
;
A
#
# COMPACT_ATOMS: atom_id res chain seq x y z
N MET A 1 25.45 -10.64 30.33
CA MET A 1 24.63 -9.48 30.06
C MET A 1 25.09 -8.86 28.72
N LYS A 2 24.46 -9.17 27.61
CA LYS A 2 24.78 -8.54 26.31
C LYS A 2 23.68 -7.52 26.03
N THR A 3 24.02 -6.25 26.09
CA THR A 3 23.15 -5.13 25.77
C THR A 3 22.87 -5.11 24.27
N ASN A 4 21.62 -5.32 23.91
CA ASN A 4 21.14 -5.27 22.53
C ASN A 4 21.07 -3.80 22.09
N GLN A 5 22.08 -3.32 21.39
CA GLN A 5 22.08 -1.99 20.78
C GLN A 5 21.24 -2.05 19.51
N TYR A 6 19.98 -1.59 19.58
CA TYR A 6 19.19 -1.32 18.40
C TYR A 6 19.80 -0.13 17.64
N PRO A 7 20.05 -0.24 16.33
CA PRO A 7 20.72 0.82 15.60
C PRO A 7 19.82 2.05 15.44
N ARG A 8 20.17 3.12 16.14
CA ARG A 8 19.58 4.47 16.04
C ARG A 8 19.67 5.09 14.63
N SER A 9 20.42 4.45 13.73
CA SER A 9 20.64 4.90 12.34
C SER A 9 19.40 4.86 11.43
N ARG A 10 18.36 4.11 11.79
CA ARG A 10 17.17 3.94 10.94
C ARG A 10 16.11 5.05 11.09
N LEU A 11 15.99 5.61 12.29
CA LEU A 11 15.19 6.81 12.54
C LEU A 11 15.85 8.06 11.94
N ALA A 12 17.18 8.09 11.89
CA ALA A 12 17.94 9.18 11.29
C ALA A 12 17.78 9.26 9.77
N LEU A 13 17.63 8.12 9.07
CA LEU A 13 17.42 8.10 7.62
C LEU A 13 16.03 8.60 7.24
N ALA A 14 14.99 8.20 7.98
CA ALA A 14 13.62 8.71 7.77
C ALA A 14 13.52 10.21 8.11
N ALA A 15 14.17 10.66 9.18
CA ALA A 15 14.23 12.07 9.53
C ALA A 15 15.06 12.90 8.54
N ALA A 16 16.13 12.34 7.97
CA ALA A 16 16.94 13.01 6.94
C ALA A 16 16.21 13.15 5.61
N LEU A 17 15.40 12.14 5.22
CA LEU A 17 14.54 12.23 4.03
C LEU A 17 13.41 13.25 4.21
N LEU A 18 12.83 13.34 5.40
CA LEU A 18 11.85 14.37 5.75
C LEU A 18 12.47 15.79 5.78
N ALA A 19 13.70 15.93 6.28
CA ALA A 19 14.42 17.20 6.32
C ALA A 19 14.88 17.65 4.92
N ALA A 20 15.30 16.70 4.06
CA ALA A 20 15.68 17.01 2.68
C ALA A 20 14.47 17.43 1.82
N ALA A 21 13.31 16.80 2.03
CA ALA A 21 12.06 17.20 1.37
C ALA A 21 11.63 18.62 1.78
N SER A 22 11.81 19.00 3.06
CA SER A 22 11.46 20.32 3.55
C SER A 22 12.44 21.42 3.08
N ALA A 23 13.71 21.12 2.87
CA ALA A 23 14.71 22.13 2.46
C ALA A 23 14.55 22.56 0.99
N HIS A 24 14.03 21.71 0.11
CA HIS A 24 13.79 22.04 -1.29
C HIS A 24 12.40 22.66 -1.55
N ALA A 25 11.47 22.51 -0.61
CA ALA A 25 10.11 23.05 -0.74
C ALA A 25 10.01 24.57 -0.52
N GLN A 26 11.05 25.21 0.02
CA GLN A 26 11.04 26.65 0.34
C GLN A 26 11.23 27.57 -0.88
N THR A 27 11.53 27.06 -2.06
CA THR A 27 11.78 27.89 -3.28
C THR A 27 10.57 27.97 -4.22
N PHE A 28 9.45 27.30 -3.92
CA PHE A 28 8.24 27.40 -4.73
C PHE A 28 7.27 28.42 -4.12
N SER A 29 7.00 29.48 -4.89
CA SER A 29 6.11 30.60 -4.58
C SER A 29 4.79 30.14 -3.94
N SER A 30 4.38 30.84 -2.88
CA SER A 30 3.13 30.69 -2.13
C SER A 30 1.89 31.24 -2.86
N ALA A 31 1.89 31.30 -4.19
CA ALA A 31 0.74 31.73 -4.97
C ALA A 31 -0.28 30.58 -5.06
N ASP A 32 -1.46 30.81 -4.51
CA ASP A 32 -2.72 30.07 -4.60
C ASP A 32 -2.60 28.56 -4.88
N ARG A 33 -2.24 27.79 -3.85
CA ARG A 33 -2.26 26.32 -3.91
C ARG A 33 -3.71 25.83 -3.85
N ASN A 34 -4.36 25.78 -4.98
CA ASN A 34 -5.60 25.03 -5.19
C ASN A 34 -5.28 23.53 -5.23
N GLY A 35 -4.82 22.98 -4.08
CA GLY A 35 -4.55 21.54 -3.95
C GLY A 35 -5.80 20.69 -4.13
N LYS A 36 -5.59 19.39 -4.31
CA LYS A 36 -6.69 18.39 -4.35
C LYS A 36 -7.57 18.49 -3.11
N LEU A 37 -8.84 18.12 -3.24
CA LEU A 37 -9.76 18.00 -2.11
C LEU A 37 -9.23 16.95 -1.11
N LEU A 38 -9.53 17.16 0.18
CA LEU A 38 -9.15 16.24 1.25
C LEU A 38 -9.60 14.81 0.94
N LEU A 39 -8.75 13.83 1.21
CA LEU A 39 -8.93 12.40 0.96
C LEU A 39 -9.07 11.99 -0.52
N THR A 40 -9.17 12.91 -1.48
CA THR A 40 -9.31 12.56 -2.90
C THR A 40 -8.00 12.16 -3.56
N GLY A 41 -6.85 12.50 -2.95
CA GLY A 41 -5.54 11.95 -3.30
C GLY A 41 -5.30 10.54 -2.77
N GLY A 42 -6.31 9.93 -2.13
CA GLY A 42 -6.20 8.66 -1.42
C GLY A 42 -5.44 8.78 -0.10
N VAL A 43 -5.33 7.66 0.57
CA VAL A 43 -4.35 7.43 1.64
C VAL A 43 -3.21 6.60 1.07
N THR A 44 -2.23 6.19 1.87
CA THR A 44 -1.16 5.32 1.38
C THR A 44 -1.52 3.87 1.67
N SER A 45 -1.50 3.04 0.64
CA SER A 45 -1.68 1.59 0.77
C SER A 45 -0.49 0.93 1.47
N ILE A 46 -0.66 -0.29 1.92
CA ILE A 46 0.42 -1.07 2.53
C ILE A 46 1.62 -1.30 1.60
N ASP A 47 1.44 -1.16 0.28
CA ASP A 47 2.51 -1.27 -0.72
C ASP A 47 3.21 0.08 -0.99
N GLY A 48 2.72 1.17 -0.40
CA GLY A 48 3.32 2.50 -0.52
C GLY A 48 2.71 3.38 -1.60
N ALA A 49 1.93 2.84 -2.52
CA ALA A 49 1.23 3.61 -3.55
C ALA A 49 0.02 4.33 -2.96
N ALA A 50 -0.33 5.50 -3.50
CA ALA A 50 -1.58 6.15 -3.15
C ALA A 50 -2.78 5.30 -3.53
N GLY A 51 -3.76 5.21 -2.61
CA GLY A 51 -4.93 4.36 -2.81
C GLY A 51 -5.84 4.35 -1.60
N GLY A 52 -6.44 3.20 -1.34
CA GLY A 52 -7.02 2.83 -0.06
C GLY A 52 -5.96 2.22 0.86
N GLY A 53 -6.37 1.58 1.94
CA GLY A 53 -5.43 0.89 2.84
C GLY A 53 -4.80 -0.34 2.23
N LEU A 54 -5.55 -1.10 1.46
CA LEU A 54 -5.12 -2.36 0.84
C LEU A 54 -4.83 -2.25 -0.65
N THR A 55 -5.54 -1.39 -1.38
CA THR A 55 -5.52 -1.36 -2.86
C THR A 55 -4.95 -0.05 -3.39
N PRO A 56 -4.14 -0.06 -4.48
CA PRO A 56 -3.75 1.16 -5.16
C PRO A 56 -4.93 1.72 -5.97
N TRP A 57 -5.09 3.04 -5.92
CA TRP A 57 -6.05 3.76 -6.77
C TRP A 57 -5.33 4.41 -7.97
N ALA A 58 -6.11 4.85 -8.95
CA ALA A 58 -5.56 5.56 -10.10
C ALA A 58 -5.05 6.98 -9.75
N VAL A 59 -5.38 7.49 -8.58
CA VAL A 59 -4.94 8.82 -8.14
C VAL A 59 -3.44 8.87 -7.89
N ILE A 60 -2.83 10.02 -8.17
CA ILE A 60 -1.46 10.32 -7.80
C ILE A 60 -1.48 10.89 -6.38
N GLY A 61 -0.68 10.30 -5.50
CA GLY A 61 -0.63 10.67 -4.08
C GLY A 61 -0.21 12.11 -3.85
N SER A 62 -0.45 12.57 -2.61
CA SER A 62 -0.24 13.96 -2.21
C SER A 62 -1.26 14.96 -2.79
N TYR A 63 -1.06 16.24 -2.47
CA TYR A 63 -1.93 17.34 -2.90
C TYR A 63 -1.40 18.09 -4.13
N ALA A 64 -0.30 17.62 -4.75
CA ALA A 64 0.25 18.24 -5.95
C ALA A 64 -0.75 18.16 -7.11
N THR A 65 -0.92 19.29 -7.78
CA THR A 65 -1.66 19.41 -9.04
C THR A 65 -0.69 19.57 -10.21
N SER A 66 -1.18 19.98 -11.37
CA SER A 66 -0.33 20.22 -12.55
C SER A 66 0.71 21.31 -12.27
N GLY A 67 1.97 21.05 -12.59
CA GLY A 67 3.10 21.94 -12.34
C GLY A 67 3.69 21.87 -10.93
N GLU A 68 3.16 21.03 -10.05
CA GLU A 68 3.58 20.93 -8.65
C GLU A 68 4.24 19.57 -8.35
N ILE A 69 5.06 19.57 -7.30
CA ILE A 69 5.64 18.38 -6.69
C ILE A 69 5.23 18.37 -5.22
N ALA A 70 4.75 17.26 -4.73
CA ALA A 70 4.45 17.08 -3.31
C ALA A 70 4.79 15.66 -2.85
N ALA A 71 4.95 15.50 -1.55
CA ALA A 71 5.38 14.25 -0.96
C ALA A 71 4.43 13.79 0.15
N THR A 72 4.41 12.50 0.38
CA THR A 72 3.74 11.88 1.54
C THR A 72 4.72 10.98 2.27
N ALA A 73 4.54 10.85 3.58
CA ALA A 73 5.19 9.83 4.38
C ALA A 73 4.15 9.16 5.27
N PHE A 74 4.30 7.88 5.53
CA PHE A 74 3.32 7.12 6.29
C PHE A 74 3.93 6.06 7.18
N ILE A 75 3.18 5.70 8.19
CA ILE A 75 3.39 4.50 8.99
C ILE A 75 2.05 3.82 9.23
N THR A 76 2.02 2.51 9.02
CA THR A 76 0.85 1.66 9.18
C THR A 76 1.16 0.50 10.10
N ARG A 77 0.24 0.15 10.97
CA ARG A 77 0.28 -1.04 11.80
C ARG A 77 -0.98 -1.86 11.59
N ALA A 78 -0.82 -3.12 11.15
CA ALA A 78 -1.90 -4.11 11.18
C ALA A 78 -1.57 -5.17 12.23
N LYS A 79 -2.56 -5.54 13.03
CA LYS A 79 -2.46 -6.58 14.05
C LYS A 79 -3.68 -7.49 13.92
N THR A 80 -3.43 -8.77 13.63
CA THR A 80 -4.43 -9.82 13.64
C THR A 80 -4.31 -10.66 14.91
N GLN A 81 -5.07 -11.77 15.00
CA GLN A 81 -5.01 -12.68 16.15
C GLN A 81 -3.57 -13.12 16.43
N ASP A 82 -2.87 -13.61 15.40
CA ASP A 82 -1.57 -14.25 15.56
C ASP A 82 -0.42 -13.38 15.04
N TYR A 83 -0.66 -12.55 14.01
CA TYR A 83 0.39 -11.84 13.29
C TYR A 83 0.38 -10.33 13.50
N GLY A 84 1.50 -9.72 13.19
CA GLY A 84 1.65 -8.26 13.16
C GLY A 84 2.45 -7.81 11.96
N LEU A 85 1.96 -6.78 11.28
CA LEU A 85 2.62 -6.13 10.17
C LEU A 85 2.83 -4.65 10.52
N THR A 86 4.04 -4.15 10.32
CA THR A 86 4.31 -2.72 10.31
C THR A 86 4.80 -2.35 8.91
N THR A 87 4.21 -1.34 8.32
CA THR A 87 4.67 -0.78 7.05
C THR A 87 4.97 0.70 7.24
N PHE A 88 6.03 1.18 6.63
CA PHE A 88 6.37 2.60 6.59
C PHE A 88 7.02 2.94 5.26
N GLY A 89 6.89 4.19 4.85
CA GLY A 89 7.41 4.61 3.56
C GLY A 89 7.10 6.05 3.23
N ALA A 90 7.38 6.39 1.98
CA ALA A 90 7.14 7.71 1.42
C ALA A 90 6.83 7.62 -0.06
N ALA A 91 6.10 8.60 -0.58
CA ALA A 91 5.85 8.76 -2.00
C ALA A 91 5.99 10.22 -2.42
N VAL A 92 6.34 10.43 -3.67
CA VAL A 92 6.43 11.75 -4.31
C VAL A 92 5.51 11.75 -5.52
N GLY A 93 4.57 12.68 -5.56
CA GLY A 93 3.72 12.97 -6.70
C GLY A 93 4.29 14.14 -7.50
N ILE A 94 4.39 13.98 -8.81
CA ILE A 94 4.98 14.96 -9.74
C ILE A 94 3.94 15.31 -10.79
N ASN A 95 3.57 16.59 -10.90
CA ASN A 95 2.67 17.15 -11.90
C ASN A 95 1.29 16.47 -11.97
N ASP A 96 0.83 15.85 -10.88
CA ASP A 96 -0.36 14.98 -10.88
C ASP A 96 -0.35 13.91 -11.99
N ARG A 97 0.84 13.47 -12.41
CA ARG A 97 1.06 12.52 -13.49
C ARG A 97 1.87 11.30 -13.11
N VAL A 98 2.89 11.51 -12.28
CA VAL A 98 3.84 10.46 -11.90
C VAL A 98 3.87 10.36 -10.38
N GLU A 99 3.90 9.15 -9.87
CA GLU A 99 4.14 8.83 -8.47
C GLU A 99 5.31 7.88 -8.36
N VAL A 100 6.27 8.23 -7.52
CA VAL A 100 7.36 7.34 -7.10
C VAL A 100 7.17 7.03 -5.63
N SER A 101 7.15 5.76 -5.26
CA SER A 101 6.92 5.33 -3.88
C SER A 101 8.00 4.37 -3.39
N LEU A 102 8.26 4.44 -2.09
CA LEU A 102 9.15 3.53 -1.37
C LEU A 102 8.42 3.05 -0.12
N ALA A 103 8.39 1.75 0.10
CA ALA A 103 7.82 1.18 1.32
C ALA A 103 8.66 0.02 1.84
N ARG A 104 8.63 -0.17 3.14
CA ARG A 104 9.13 -1.37 3.82
C ARG A 104 8.06 -1.94 4.71
N GLN A 105 7.81 -3.22 4.54
CA GLN A 105 6.95 -4.01 5.41
C GLN A 105 7.83 -4.85 6.34
N GLU A 106 7.49 -4.88 7.63
CA GLU A 106 8.09 -5.73 8.64
C GLU A 106 6.99 -6.63 9.23
N PHE A 107 7.02 -7.90 8.86
CA PHE A 107 6.02 -8.89 9.25
C PHE A 107 6.59 -9.79 10.36
N ASN A 108 5.94 -9.78 11.52
CA ASN A 108 6.31 -10.63 12.63
C ASN A 108 5.75 -12.04 12.41
N ALA A 109 6.63 -13.00 12.14
CA ALA A 109 6.33 -14.41 11.93
C ALA A 109 6.69 -15.29 13.14
N SER A 110 6.94 -14.69 14.32
CA SER A 110 7.44 -15.40 15.52
C SER A 110 6.48 -16.46 16.04
N VAL A 111 5.21 -16.42 15.66
CA VAL A 111 4.22 -17.46 15.97
C VAL A 111 4.50 -18.78 15.25
N VAL A 112 5.15 -18.73 14.08
CA VAL A 112 5.52 -19.93 13.30
C VAL A 112 7.01 -20.26 13.44
N VAL A 113 7.85 -19.24 13.38
CA VAL A 113 9.31 -19.38 13.49
C VAL A 113 9.80 -18.39 14.56
N PRO A 114 10.23 -18.87 15.75
CA PRO A 114 10.65 -18.01 16.86
C PRO A 114 11.64 -16.91 16.43
N ASP A 115 11.47 -15.73 16.98
CA ASP A 115 12.33 -14.54 16.77
C ASP A 115 12.51 -14.12 15.30
N THR A 116 11.52 -14.43 14.43
CA THR A 116 11.61 -14.16 13.01
C THR A 116 10.72 -12.99 12.60
N THR A 117 11.32 -12.03 11.89
CA THR A 117 10.63 -10.92 11.23
C THR A 117 11.02 -10.91 9.75
N LEU A 118 10.04 -11.07 8.87
CA LEU A 118 10.24 -10.96 7.43
C LEU A 118 10.22 -9.47 7.05
N LYS A 119 11.09 -9.08 6.10
CA LYS A 119 11.15 -7.70 5.60
C LYS A 119 10.95 -7.70 4.11
N LEU A 120 9.98 -6.91 3.64
CA LEU A 120 9.71 -6.72 2.22
C LEU A 120 9.99 -5.26 1.87
N ASP A 121 10.94 -5.03 0.96
CA ASP A 121 11.21 -3.73 0.38
C ASP A 121 10.45 -3.58 -0.94
N ILE A 122 9.81 -2.44 -1.14
CA ILE A 122 8.96 -2.14 -2.29
C ILE A 122 9.37 -0.79 -2.87
N VAL A 123 9.61 -0.77 -4.18
CA VAL A 123 9.81 0.44 -4.97
C VAL A 123 8.69 0.50 -6.01
N GLY A 124 7.85 1.52 -5.94
CA GLY A 124 6.70 1.70 -6.83
C GLY A 124 6.88 2.86 -7.80
N LEU A 125 6.32 2.71 -8.97
CA LEU A 125 6.20 3.76 -9.99
C LEU A 125 4.80 3.68 -10.59
N LYS A 126 4.07 4.80 -10.59
CA LYS A 126 2.71 4.91 -11.12
C LYS A 126 2.61 6.09 -12.09
N PHE A 127 1.89 5.90 -13.18
CA PHE A 127 1.64 6.91 -14.20
C PHE A 127 0.13 7.07 -14.41
N LYS A 128 -0.37 8.29 -14.27
CA LYS A 128 -1.71 8.69 -14.70
C LYS A 128 -1.74 8.72 -16.23
N LEU A 129 -2.57 7.88 -16.81
CA LEU A 129 -2.69 7.73 -18.26
C LEU A 129 -3.74 8.67 -18.86
N ALA A 130 -4.92 8.73 -18.24
CA ALA A 130 -6.06 9.49 -18.74
C ALA A 130 -7.06 9.84 -17.63
N GLY A 131 -7.94 10.80 -17.92
CA GLY A 131 -9.07 11.20 -17.08
C GLY A 131 -8.69 11.92 -15.81
N ASP A 132 -9.70 12.32 -15.05
CA ASP A 132 -9.58 12.87 -13.71
C ASP A 132 -10.60 12.21 -12.77
N ALA A 133 -10.16 11.81 -11.59
CA ALA A 133 -11.02 11.10 -10.63
C ALA A 133 -12.07 12.00 -9.99
N VAL A 134 -11.81 13.31 -9.91
CA VAL A 134 -12.55 14.25 -9.05
C VAL A 134 -13.14 15.41 -9.81
N LEU A 135 -12.32 16.08 -10.65
CA LEU A 135 -12.70 17.38 -11.25
C LEU A 135 -13.55 17.29 -12.49
N GLU A 136 -13.51 16.16 -13.20
CA GLU A 136 -14.35 15.91 -14.37
C GLU A 136 -15.69 15.26 -13.97
N ALA A 137 -16.47 15.94 -13.14
CA ALA A 137 -17.75 15.42 -12.62
C ALA A 137 -18.79 15.16 -13.71
N ASP A 138 -18.70 15.88 -14.83
CA ASP A 138 -19.68 15.82 -15.93
C ASP A 138 -19.42 14.69 -16.92
N THR A 139 -18.33 13.94 -16.75
CA THR A 139 -17.99 12.81 -17.62
C THR A 139 -18.00 11.50 -16.87
N TRP A 140 -18.37 10.41 -17.55
CA TRP A 140 -18.23 9.05 -17.02
C TRP A 140 -16.79 8.55 -17.01
N MET A 141 -15.86 9.28 -17.64
CA MET A 141 -14.46 8.89 -17.75
C MET A 141 -13.81 8.84 -16.38
N PRO A 142 -13.34 7.66 -15.90
CA PRO A 142 -12.58 7.58 -14.68
C PRO A 142 -11.15 8.08 -14.92
N GLN A 143 -10.45 8.41 -13.85
CA GLN A 143 -9.00 8.48 -13.91
C GLN A 143 -8.44 7.08 -14.07
N VAL A 144 -7.56 6.88 -15.05
CA VAL A 144 -6.87 5.62 -15.31
C VAL A 144 -5.38 5.81 -15.07
N ALA A 145 -4.78 4.88 -14.33
CA ALA A 145 -3.34 4.86 -14.09
C ALA A 145 -2.79 3.44 -14.23
N ALA A 146 -1.54 3.33 -14.64
CA ALA A 146 -0.78 2.09 -14.62
C ALA A 146 0.39 2.22 -13.65
N GLY A 147 0.74 1.12 -12.97
CA GLY A 147 1.85 1.10 -12.04
C GLY A 147 2.64 -0.20 -12.09
N VAL A 148 3.86 -0.10 -11.58
CA VAL A 148 4.77 -1.22 -11.38
C VAL A 148 5.35 -1.15 -9.97
N GLU A 149 5.49 -2.29 -9.31
CA GLU A 149 6.09 -2.43 -7.99
C GLU A 149 7.20 -3.48 -8.05
N PHE A 150 8.43 -3.06 -7.78
CA PHE A 150 9.56 -3.93 -7.59
C PHE A 150 9.64 -4.31 -6.12
N LYS A 151 9.57 -5.60 -5.83
CA LYS A 151 9.49 -6.13 -4.47
C LYS A 151 10.63 -7.08 -4.20
N ARG A 152 11.22 -6.97 -2.99
CA ARG A 152 12.27 -7.89 -2.54
C ARG A 152 12.08 -8.25 -1.07
N VAL A 153 11.94 -9.55 -0.80
CA VAL A 153 11.83 -10.05 0.57
C VAL A 153 13.18 -10.48 1.12
N ASN A 154 13.42 -10.14 2.38
CA ASN A 154 14.45 -10.74 3.23
C ASN A 154 13.76 -11.60 4.30
N PRO A 155 13.65 -12.92 4.09
CA PRO A 155 12.89 -13.82 4.94
C PRO A 155 13.67 -14.29 6.19
N GLY A 156 14.97 -13.96 6.31
CA GLY A 156 15.85 -14.60 7.27
C GLY A 156 16.24 -16.03 6.85
N ALA A 157 17.07 -16.69 7.65
CA ALA A 157 17.64 -18.00 7.26
C ALA A 157 16.60 -19.14 7.26
N ALA A 158 15.79 -19.23 8.33
CA ALA A 158 14.84 -20.33 8.50
C ALA A 158 13.73 -20.30 7.42
N VAL A 159 13.05 -19.16 7.26
CA VAL A 159 12.01 -19.02 6.22
C VAL A 159 12.62 -19.03 4.82
N GLY A 160 13.86 -18.52 4.68
CA GLY A 160 14.60 -18.57 3.41
C GLY A 160 14.79 -20.00 2.91
N GLY A 161 15.12 -20.94 3.78
CA GLY A 161 15.21 -22.37 3.45
C GLY A 161 13.88 -22.97 2.99
N VAL A 162 12.77 -22.54 3.59
CA VAL A 162 11.43 -22.97 3.15
C VAL A 162 11.11 -22.43 1.74
N LEU A 163 11.40 -21.14 1.49
CA LEU A 163 11.19 -20.56 0.16
C LEU A 163 12.03 -21.26 -0.92
N ASP A 164 13.27 -21.59 -0.60
CA ASP A 164 14.18 -22.29 -1.51
C ASP A 164 13.64 -23.72 -1.81
N SER A 165 13.06 -24.41 -0.82
CA SER A 165 12.49 -25.76 -0.99
C SER A 165 11.27 -25.80 -1.92
N VAL A 166 10.50 -24.72 -2.01
CA VAL A 166 9.35 -24.56 -2.92
C VAL A 166 9.70 -23.75 -4.16
N SER A 167 10.98 -23.41 -4.38
CA SER A 167 11.48 -22.61 -5.49
C SER A 167 10.85 -21.22 -5.60
N ALA A 168 10.38 -20.64 -4.49
CA ALA A 168 9.87 -19.28 -4.44
C ALA A 168 11.02 -18.26 -4.50
N ARG A 169 10.96 -17.33 -5.44
CA ARG A 169 11.99 -16.29 -5.59
C ARG A 169 11.86 -15.24 -4.51
N ARG A 170 12.98 -14.59 -4.15
CA ARG A 170 13.01 -13.52 -3.14
C ARG A 170 12.73 -12.13 -3.74
N ASP A 171 12.68 -12.02 -5.05
CA ASP A 171 12.38 -10.81 -5.79
C ASP A 171 11.29 -11.04 -6.81
N GLY A 172 10.46 -10.05 -7.03
CA GLY A 172 9.40 -10.07 -8.01
C GLY A 172 8.96 -8.68 -8.42
N VAL A 173 8.16 -8.64 -9.46
CA VAL A 173 7.59 -7.42 -10.01
C VAL A 173 6.10 -7.61 -10.16
N ASP A 174 5.32 -6.68 -9.63
CA ASP A 174 3.88 -6.60 -9.87
C ASP A 174 3.60 -5.47 -10.86
N PHE A 175 2.66 -5.68 -11.74
CA PHE A 175 2.11 -4.66 -12.62
C PHE A 175 0.64 -4.48 -12.28
N TYR A 176 0.12 -3.25 -12.39
CA TYR A 176 -1.30 -3.03 -12.21
C TYR A 176 -1.82 -1.90 -13.09
N ILE A 177 -3.10 -1.97 -13.38
CA ILE A 177 -3.87 -0.89 -13.97
C ILE A 177 -5.05 -0.61 -13.05
N SER A 178 -5.29 0.67 -12.74
CA SER A 178 -6.35 1.11 -11.85
C SER A 178 -7.25 2.11 -12.56
N ALA A 179 -8.55 2.10 -12.23
CA ALA A 179 -9.52 3.08 -12.65
C ALA A 179 -10.28 3.58 -11.42
N THR A 180 -10.26 4.90 -11.19
CA THR A 180 -10.87 5.54 -10.02
C THR A 180 -11.81 6.66 -10.45
N LYS A 181 -13.01 6.70 -9.87
CA LYS A 181 -13.99 7.78 -10.07
C LYS A 181 -14.64 8.18 -8.75
N LEU A 182 -14.67 9.47 -8.50
CA LEU A 182 -15.46 10.06 -7.43
C LEU A 182 -16.73 10.68 -8.06
N PHE A 183 -17.88 10.16 -7.69
CA PHE A 183 -19.18 10.75 -7.97
C PHE A 183 -19.44 11.82 -6.90
N LEU A 184 -18.97 13.03 -7.18
CA LEU A 184 -18.88 14.10 -6.18
C LEU A 184 -20.24 14.50 -5.60
N ALA A 185 -21.30 14.54 -6.44
CA ALA A 185 -22.65 14.86 -6.00
C ALA A 185 -23.22 13.84 -5.01
N GLN A 186 -22.82 12.58 -5.14
CA GLN A 186 -23.22 11.47 -4.24
C GLN A 186 -22.23 11.24 -3.12
N GLY A 187 -21.03 11.80 -3.21
CA GLY A 187 -19.94 11.54 -2.26
C GLY A 187 -19.39 10.12 -2.34
N ILE A 188 -19.57 9.41 -3.45
CA ILE A 188 -19.15 8.01 -3.61
C ILE A 188 -17.92 7.92 -4.50
N LEU A 189 -16.85 7.32 -3.96
CA LEU A 189 -15.67 6.95 -4.72
C LEU A 189 -15.70 5.46 -5.01
N VAL A 190 -15.40 5.10 -6.26
CA VAL A 190 -15.24 3.71 -6.69
C VAL A 190 -13.87 3.55 -7.35
N ASN A 191 -13.17 2.50 -7.01
CA ASN A 191 -11.92 2.10 -7.64
C ASN A 191 -11.97 0.63 -8.03
N GLY A 192 -11.46 0.31 -9.22
CA GLY A 192 -11.17 -1.03 -9.67
C GLY A 192 -9.72 -1.10 -10.13
N THR A 193 -9.00 -2.14 -9.69
CA THR A 193 -7.61 -2.41 -10.06
C THR A 193 -7.48 -3.85 -10.52
N LEU A 194 -6.74 -4.08 -11.60
CA LEU A 194 -6.33 -5.41 -12.03
C LEU A 194 -4.81 -5.48 -11.87
N ARG A 195 -4.35 -6.41 -11.03
CA ARG A 195 -2.93 -6.63 -10.75
C ARG A 195 -2.45 -7.92 -11.42
N ALA A 196 -1.34 -7.87 -12.13
CA ALA A 196 -0.59 -9.05 -12.56
C ALA A 196 0.54 -9.29 -11.56
N THR A 197 0.53 -10.42 -10.86
CA THR A 197 1.48 -10.72 -9.80
C THR A 197 1.80 -12.22 -9.71
N LYS A 198 2.96 -12.52 -9.12
CA LYS A 198 3.37 -13.87 -8.68
C LYS A 198 3.59 -13.91 -7.16
N ALA A 199 3.22 -12.85 -6.47
CA ALA A 199 3.53 -12.63 -5.05
C ALA A 199 2.76 -13.61 -4.15
N ASN A 200 3.47 -14.32 -3.29
CA ASN A 200 2.89 -15.14 -2.24
C ASN A 200 2.76 -14.28 -0.98
N GLN A 201 1.58 -14.25 -0.35
CA GLN A 201 1.28 -13.36 0.78
C GLN A 201 1.79 -11.93 0.53
N ASN A 202 1.38 -11.35 -0.61
CA ASN A 202 1.81 -10.01 -1.06
C ASN A 202 3.33 -9.84 -1.28
N GLY A 203 4.09 -10.94 -1.39
CA GLY A 203 5.55 -10.96 -1.56
C GLY A 203 6.31 -11.32 -0.28
N LEU A 204 5.67 -11.35 0.89
CA LEU A 204 6.30 -11.73 2.16
C LEU A 204 6.79 -13.20 2.17
N LEU A 205 6.14 -14.07 1.39
CA LEU A 205 6.55 -15.46 1.16
C LEU A 205 7.17 -15.68 -0.23
N GLY A 206 7.82 -14.64 -0.76
CA GLY A 206 8.48 -14.71 -2.06
C GLY A 206 7.51 -14.67 -3.24
N PHE A 207 7.97 -15.13 -4.40
CA PHE A 207 7.27 -14.96 -5.68
C PHE A 207 7.29 -16.25 -6.49
N GLY A 208 6.09 -16.72 -6.87
CA GLY A 208 5.89 -17.98 -7.58
C GLY A 208 6.27 -19.21 -6.73
N SER A 209 6.32 -20.35 -7.37
CA SER A 209 6.71 -21.63 -6.77
C SER A 209 7.20 -22.61 -7.84
N SER A 210 7.61 -23.82 -7.42
CA SER A 210 7.91 -24.93 -8.33
C SER A 210 6.70 -25.40 -9.12
N ASP A 211 5.50 -25.25 -8.57
CA ASP A 211 4.23 -25.65 -9.20
C ASP A 211 3.69 -24.55 -10.13
N ASN A 212 3.73 -23.30 -9.68
CA ASN A 212 3.22 -22.15 -10.44
C ASN A 212 4.17 -20.94 -10.41
N ASN A 213 4.78 -20.68 -11.53
CA ASN A 213 5.65 -19.49 -11.75
C ASN A 213 5.07 -18.56 -12.83
N ARG A 214 3.75 -18.52 -12.99
CA ARG A 214 3.07 -17.64 -13.94
C ARG A 214 2.49 -16.44 -13.21
N TYR A 215 2.25 -15.35 -13.94
CA TYR A 215 1.48 -14.22 -13.43
C TYR A 215 0.02 -14.61 -13.27
N GLY A 216 -0.54 -14.41 -12.07
CA GLY A 216 -1.97 -14.36 -11.81
C GLY A 216 -2.50 -12.97 -12.08
N PHE A 217 -3.73 -12.87 -12.56
CA PHE A 217 -4.45 -11.59 -12.72
C PHE A 217 -5.47 -11.47 -11.60
N GLU A 218 -5.17 -10.60 -10.63
CA GLU A 218 -5.88 -10.50 -9.38
C GLU A 218 -6.70 -9.20 -9.33
N PRO A 219 -8.03 -9.28 -9.23
CA PRO A 219 -8.89 -8.12 -9.11
C PRO A 219 -8.81 -7.52 -7.72
N GLU A 220 -8.81 -6.19 -7.67
CA GLU A 220 -8.91 -5.40 -6.44
C GLU A 220 -10.01 -4.35 -6.61
N VAL A 221 -10.79 -4.10 -5.56
CA VAL A 221 -11.91 -3.14 -5.58
C VAL A 221 -11.93 -2.35 -4.30
N SER A 222 -12.21 -1.05 -4.39
CA SER A 222 -12.49 -0.19 -3.24
C SER A 222 -13.75 0.62 -3.49
N VAL A 223 -14.56 0.79 -2.46
CA VAL A 223 -15.68 1.73 -2.46
C VAL A 223 -15.57 2.58 -1.19
N ALA A 224 -15.66 3.89 -1.34
CA ALA A 224 -15.67 4.82 -0.22
C ALA A 224 -16.82 5.80 -0.32
N TYR A 225 -17.35 6.20 0.83
CA TYR A 225 -18.40 7.20 0.96
C TYR A 225 -17.92 8.37 1.82
N LEU A 226 -17.95 9.57 1.28
CA LEU A 226 -17.58 10.79 1.98
C LEU A 226 -18.71 11.24 2.90
N LEU A 227 -18.62 10.94 4.18
CA LEU A 227 -19.55 11.43 5.20
C LEU A 227 -19.44 12.95 5.38
N ARG A 228 -18.23 13.48 5.21
CA ARG A 228 -17.88 14.91 5.25
C ARG A 228 -16.69 15.15 4.32
N LYS A 229 -16.36 16.42 4.08
CA LYS A 229 -15.19 16.82 3.27
C LYS A 229 -13.88 16.17 3.71
N ASN A 230 -13.77 15.80 4.99
CA ASN A 230 -12.56 15.27 5.61
C ASN A 230 -12.77 13.92 6.32
N LEU A 231 -13.90 13.25 6.08
CA LEU A 231 -14.22 11.97 6.73
C LEU A 231 -14.89 11.04 5.70
N ALA A 232 -14.27 9.89 5.48
CA ALA A 232 -14.79 8.86 4.61
C ALA A 232 -14.88 7.51 5.34
N VAL A 233 -15.83 6.68 4.91
CA VAL A 233 -15.92 5.26 5.29
C VAL A 233 -15.93 4.43 4.02
N GLY A 234 -15.46 3.20 4.09
CA GLY A 234 -15.43 2.37 2.89
C GLY A 234 -15.08 0.93 3.17
N ALA A 235 -14.97 0.17 2.08
CA ALA A 235 -14.59 -1.23 2.07
C ALA A 235 -13.64 -1.51 0.92
N GLU A 236 -12.74 -2.46 1.12
CA GLU A 236 -11.82 -2.92 0.10
C GLU A 236 -11.81 -4.44 -0.01
N TYR A 237 -11.49 -4.89 -1.20
CA TYR A 237 -11.25 -6.29 -1.53
C TYR A 237 -9.99 -6.38 -2.39
N ARG A 238 -9.06 -7.28 -2.04
CA ARG A 238 -7.86 -7.56 -2.80
C ARG A 238 -7.68 -9.07 -2.96
N ALA A 239 -7.80 -9.56 -4.17
CA ALA A 239 -7.50 -10.95 -4.51
C ALA A 239 -5.99 -11.21 -4.42
N LYS A 240 -5.62 -12.48 -4.24
CA LYS A 240 -4.24 -12.96 -4.21
C LYS A 240 -4.12 -14.28 -4.95
N PRO A 241 -3.01 -14.56 -5.64
CA PRO A 241 -2.77 -15.89 -6.21
C PRO A 241 -2.50 -16.91 -5.12
N ASP A 242 -2.92 -18.16 -5.34
CA ASP A 242 -2.65 -19.30 -4.45
C ASP A 242 -1.55 -20.20 -5.03
N ASN A 243 -0.32 -19.65 -5.09
CA ASN A 243 0.82 -20.36 -5.71
C ASN A 243 1.45 -21.40 -4.78
N LEU A 244 1.18 -21.35 -3.47
CA LEU A 244 1.76 -22.23 -2.47
C LEU A 244 0.77 -23.27 -1.94
N GLY A 245 -0.50 -23.24 -2.37
CA GLY A 245 -1.54 -24.17 -1.92
C GLY A 245 -1.23 -25.66 -2.18
N PHE A 246 -0.37 -25.96 -3.19
CA PHE A 246 0.12 -27.33 -3.45
C PHE A 246 0.97 -27.89 -2.30
N ALA A 247 1.64 -27.04 -1.52
CA ALA A 247 2.46 -27.44 -0.37
C ALA A 247 1.62 -27.78 0.88
N GLY A 248 0.29 -27.67 0.79
CA GLY A 248 -0.65 -28.04 1.84
C GLY A 248 -1.60 -26.94 2.26
N ALA A 249 -2.65 -27.30 2.99
CA ALA A 249 -3.72 -26.38 3.42
C ALA A 249 -3.20 -25.19 4.23
N ALA A 250 -2.09 -25.34 4.96
CA ALA A 250 -1.46 -24.27 5.73
C ALA A 250 -0.96 -23.11 4.87
N PHE A 251 -0.69 -23.33 3.59
CA PHE A 251 -0.17 -22.31 2.66
C PHE A 251 -1.24 -21.77 1.70
N LYS A 252 -2.48 -22.28 1.80
CA LYS A 252 -3.57 -21.82 0.95
C LYS A 252 -3.91 -20.37 1.23
N GLU A 253 -3.89 -19.54 0.19
CA GLU A 253 -4.16 -18.10 0.29
C GLU A 253 -5.62 -17.76 0.06
N GLN A 254 -6.06 -16.67 0.69
CA GLN A 254 -7.40 -16.10 0.54
C GLN A 254 -7.26 -14.58 0.34
N ALA A 255 -8.28 -14.00 -0.28
CA ALA A 255 -8.34 -12.55 -0.51
C ALA A 255 -8.33 -11.76 0.80
N TRP A 256 -7.75 -10.58 0.75
CA TRP A 256 -7.82 -9.59 1.82
C TRP A 256 -9.04 -8.71 1.66
N LYS A 257 -9.63 -8.32 2.78
CA LYS A 257 -10.80 -7.44 2.85
C LYS A 257 -10.67 -6.51 4.04
N ASP A 258 -11.27 -5.34 3.93
CA ASP A 258 -11.43 -4.47 5.07
C ASP A 258 -12.72 -3.64 5.04
N LEU A 259 -13.01 -3.06 6.21
CA LEU A 259 -13.94 -1.95 6.39
C LEU A 259 -13.17 -0.84 7.08
N PHE A 260 -13.08 0.32 6.45
CA PHE A 260 -12.24 1.40 6.93
C PHE A 260 -13.00 2.71 7.19
N ILE A 261 -12.39 3.52 8.05
CA ILE A 261 -12.68 4.93 8.24
C ILE A 261 -11.40 5.72 8.03
N ALA A 262 -11.44 6.76 7.18
CA ALA A 262 -10.34 7.66 6.91
C ALA A 262 -10.75 9.08 7.31
N TRP A 263 -9.93 9.73 8.11
CA TRP A 263 -10.15 11.08 8.61
C TRP A 263 -8.93 11.96 8.37
N ALA A 264 -9.13 13.11 7.75
CA ALA A 264 -8.11 14.15 7.54
C ALA A 264 -8.40 15.34 8.48
N PRO A 265 -7.85 15.38 9.72
CA PRO A 265 -8.03 16.52 10.62
C PRO A 265 -7.48 17.80 10.04
N THR A 266 -6.45 17.72 9.21
CA THR A 266 -5.89 18.83 8.43
C THR A 266 -5.57 18.35 7.01
N LYS A 267 -5.23 19.27 6.11
CA LYS A 267 -4.75 18.88 4.77
C LYS A 267 -3.41 18.13 4.77
N ASN A 268 -2.64 18.26 5.85
CA ASN A 268 -1.30 17.65 5.96
C ASN A 268 -1.31 16.33 6.73
N VAL A 269 -2.42 15.96 7.38
CA VAL A 269 -2.50 14.75 8.22
C VAL A 269 -3.73 13.97 7.84
N SER A 270 -3.58 12.69 7.58
CA SER A 270 -4.71 11.74 7.51
C SER A 270 -4.47 10.53 8.41
N LEU A 271 -5.55 10.07 9.01
CA LEU A 271 -5.61 8.92 9.89
C LEU A 271 -6.58 7.92 9.28
N THR A 272 -6.17 6.66 9.19
CA THR A 272 -7.05 5.58 8.73
C THR A 272 -7.09 4.48 9.77
N ALA A 273 -8.29 4.04 10.12
CA ALA A 273 -8.50 2.85 10.92
C ALA A 273 -9.38 1.87 10.14
N ALA A 274 -9.06 0.57 10.23
CA ALA A 274 -9.85 -0.45 9.57
C ALA A 274 -9.97 -1.72 10.42
N TYR A 275 -11.08 -2.43 10.25
CA TYR A 275 -11.19 -3.83 10.59
C TYR A 275 -10.80 -4.64 9.36
N VAL A 276 -9.79 -5.50 9.48
CA VAL A 276 -9.24 -6.30 8.38
C VAL A 276 -9.56 -7.78 8.54
N ASP A 277 -9.83 -8.44 7.42
CA ASP A 277 -9.82 -9.90 7.26
C ASP A 277 -8.76 -10.23 6.20
N LEU A 278 -7.63 -10.73 6.65
CA LEU A 278 -6.49 -11.07 5.80
C LEU A 278 -6.50 -12.55 5.36
N GLY A 279 -7.62 -13.25 5.61
CA GLY A 279 -7.76 -14.67 5.29
C GLY A 279 -6.77 -15.53 6.03
N ASN A 280 -6.33 -16.62 5.40
CA ASN A 280 -5.35 -17.53 5.97
C ASN A 280 -3.93 -17.01 5.78
N ILE A 281 -3.13 -17.10 6.82
CA ILE A 281 -1.70 -16.77 6.80
C ILE A 281 -0.96 -17.92 7.47
N VAL A 282 -0.19 -18.66 6.73
CA VAL A 282 0.71 -19.76 7.12
C VAL A 282 0.23 -20.55 8.35
N GLY A 283 -0.68 -21.51 8.13
CA GLY A 283 -1.18 -22.39 9.18
C GLY A 283 -2.22 -21.81 10.14
N HIS A 284 -2.48 -20.50 10.07
CA HIS A 284 -3.47 -19.83 10.90
C HIS A 284 -4.61 -19.32 10.01
N GLU A 285 -5.81 -19.80 10.28
CA GLU A 285 -7.01 -19.48 9.51
C GLU A 285 -7.63 -18.15 9.99
N ARG A 286 -8.35 -17.47 9.07
CA ARG A 286 -9.24 -16.34 9.34
C ARG A 286 -8.57 -15.24 10.17
N GLN A 287 -7.41 -14.76 9.70
CA GLN A 287 -6.64 -13.72 10.37
C GLN A 287 -7.34 -12.36 10.29
N THR A 288 -8.23 -12.10 11.23
CA THR A 288 -8.94 -10.83 11.37
C THR A 288 -8.29 -9.95 12.42
N GLY A 289 -8.47 -8.63 12.31
CA GLY A 289 -7.86 -7.71 13.27
C GLY A 289 -8.06 -6.24 12.96
N ALA A 290 -7.15 -5.41 13.48
CA ALA A 290 -7.19 -3.97 13.32
C ALA A 290 -6.01 -3.47 12.47
N TYR A 291 -6.28 -2.45 11.69
CA TYR A 291 -5.33 -1.68 10.89
C TYR A 291 -5.40 -0.21 11.33
N LEU A 292 -4.26 0.40 11.55
CA LEU A 292 -4.14 1.82 11.87
C LEU A 292 -3.03 2.42 11.00
N SER A 293 -3.30 3.55 10.37
CA SER A 293 -2.33 4.26 9.54
C SER A 293 -2.35 5.75 9.83
N ILE A 294 -1.18 6.35 9.81
CA ILE A 294 -0.96 7.79 9.87
C ILE A 294 -0.19 8.17 8.61
N GLN A 295 -0.69 9.16 7.90
CA GLN A 295 -0.01 9.74 6.73
C GLN A 295 0.18 11.23 6.93
N LEU A 296 1.35 11.68 6.60
CA LEU A 296 1.71 13.11 6.49
C LEU A 296 1.86 13.45 5.02
N ALA A 297 1.24 14.55 4.58
CA ALA A 297 1.31 15.03 3.21
C ALA A 297 1.78 16.49 3.19
N TYR A 298 2.63 16.79 2.23
CA TYR A 298 3.19 18.12 2.04
C TYR A 298 3.16 18.49 0.57
#